data_8515c5c552a31f7b76ca6153be9f5eb7
#
_entry.id   8515c5c552a31f7b76ca6153be9f5eb7
#
_cell.length_a   1.000
_cell.length_b   1.000
_cell.length_c   1.000
_cell.angle_alpha   90.00
_cell.angle_beta   90.00
_cell.angle_gamma   90.00
#
_symmetry.space_group_name_H-M   'P 1'
#
loop_
_entity.id
_entity.type
_entity.pdbx_description
1 polymer ?
#
loop_
_entity_poly.entity_id
_entity_poly.type
_entity_poly.pdbx_seq_one_letter_code
_entity_poly.pdbx_strand_id
1 'polypeptide(L)'
;MVADTFVKPARQAGPAQSLLLLLGSCLPVLGAVLLAPVLPRMQAHFASVDGSAVLVPIVLTLPAFVIALLAPFAGLIADRLGRKPLLLASMLLYVVCGVLPLWLDSLQAIVLSRAGIGLAEAGIMTCCTTLMGDYYSGAKRERLFALQMVATSLSAAAFIALGGFLGQNDWRTPFALYAVGLIFLPLMAWQLWEPQARTQPEQ
;
A
#
# COMPACT_ATOMS: atom_id res chain seq x y z
N MET A 1 28.89 -9.26 -41.12
CA MET A 1 28.21 -10.26 -40.33
C MET A 1 27.52 -9.47 -39.21
N VAL A 2 26.26 -9.03 -39.48
CA VAL A 2 25.47 -8.20 -38.56
C VAL A 2 24.84 -9.17 -37.57
N ALA A 3 25.21 -9.04 -36.28
CA ALA A 3 24.59 -9.80 -35.23
C ALA A 3 23.13 -9.34 -35.08
N ASP A 4 22.21 -10.20 -35.49
CA ASP A 4 20.77 -10.06 -35.17
C ASP A 4 20.60 -10.08 -33.66
N THR A 5 20.57 -8.91 -33.05
CA THR A 5 20.13 -8.74 -31.69
C THR A 5 18.63 -9.02 -31.68
N PHE A 6 18.27 -10.24 -31.29
CA PHE A 6 16.89 -10.61 -30.98
C PHE A 6 16.37 -9.70 -29.88
N VAL A 7 15.74 -8.60 -30.25
CA VAL A 7 14.98 -7.76 -29.33
C VAL A 7 13.79 -8.59 -28.89
N LYS A 8 13.85 -9.09 -27.66
CA LYS A 8 12.75 -9.81 -27.05
C LYS A 8 11.51 -8.93 -27.10
N PRO A 9 10.36 -9.37 -27.67
CA PRO A 9 9.17 -8.53 -27.78
C PRO A 9 8.79 -7.97 -26.41
N ALA A 10 8.64 -6.66 -26.31
CA ALA A 10 8.25 -5.98 -25.08
C ALA A 10 6.93 -6.56 -24.59
N ARG A 11 6.92 -7.08 -23.35
CA ARG A 11 5.75 -7.68 -22.74
C ARG A 11 4.67 -6.61 -22.58
N GLN A 12 3.52 -6.77 -23.24
CA GLN A 12 2.44 -5.78 -23.19
C GLN A 12 1.55 -6.02 -21.97
N ALA A 13 1.32 -4.97 -21.19
CA ALA A 13 0.43 -5.02 -20.05
C ALA A 13 -1.04 -4.96 -20.49
N GLY A 14 -1.80 -5.94 -20.02
CA GLY A 14 -3.23 -6.09 -20.29
C GLY A 14 -4.12 -5.50 -19.19
N PRO A 15 -5.44 -5.79 -19.26
CA PRO A 15 -6.40 -5.29 -18.27
C PRO A 15 -6.20 -5.89 -16.87
N ALA A 16 -5.69 -7.12 -16.77
CA ALA A 16 -5.43 -7.74 -15.46
C ALA A 16 -4.36 -6.98 -14.66
N GLN A 17 -3.27 -6.57 -15.30
CA GLN A 17 -2.21 -5.79 -14.67
C GLN A 17 -2.71 -4.41 -14.23
N SER A 18 -3.51 -3.72 -15.09
CA SER A 18 -4.09 -2.43 -14.71
C SER A 18 -5.04 -2.56 -13.51
N LEU A 19 -5.88 -3.59 -13.49
CA LEU A 19 -6.80 -3.84 -12.36
C LEU A 19 -6.04 -4.13 -11.06
N LEU A 20 -5.00 -4.98 -11.10
CA LEU A 20 -4.18 -5.28 -9.94
C LEU A 20 -3.47 -4.05 -9.38
N LEU A 21 -2.93 -3.20 -10.25
CA LEU A 21 -2.25 -1.96 -9.82
C LEU A 21 -3.24 -0.92 -9.27
N LEU A 22 -4.44 -0.80 -9.87
CA LEU A 22 -5.49 0.07 -9.37
C LEU A 22 -5.98 -0.37 -7.98
N LEU A 23 -6.30 -1.65 -7.82
CA LEU A 23 -6.74 -2.19 -6.53
C LEU A 23 -5.62 -2.15 -5.49
N GLY A 24 -4.37 -2.45 -5.89
CA GLY A 24 -3.21 -2.31 -5.02
C GLY A 24 -3.02 -0.89 -4.50
N SER A 25 -3.32 0.12 -5.33
CA SER A 25 -3.28 1.53 -4.93
C SER A 25 -4.35 1.92 -3.90
N CYS A 26 -5.38 1.11 -3.71
CA CYS A 26 -6.39 1.34 -2.66
C CYS A 26 -5.92 0.86 -1.27
N LEU A 27 -4.93 -0.03 -1.18
CA LEU A 27 -4.47 -0.58 0.11
C LEU A 27 -3.89 0.48 1.06
N PRO A 28 -3.08 1.46 0.61
CA PRO A 28 -2.63 2.56 1.48
C PRO A 28 -3.79 3.40 2.03
N VAL A 29 -4.89 3.52 1.29
CA VAL A 29 -6.09 4.22 1.77
C VAL A 29 -6.75 3.48 2.93
N LEU A 30 -6.75 2.15 2.89
CA LEU A 30 -7.24 1.31 3.99
C LEU A 30 -6.53 1.65 5.30
N GLY A 31 -5.20 1.71 5.29
CA GLY A 31 -4.42 2.06 6.48
C GLY A 31 -4.72 3.45 7.02
N ALA A 32 -5.02 4.40 6.15
CA ALA A 32 -5.27 5.77 6.54
C ALA A 32 -6.64 5.99 7.21
N VAL A 33 -7.68 5.23 6.80
CA VAL A 33 -9.06 5.58 7.20
C VAL A 33 -9.81 4.50 7.98
N LEU A 34 -9.40 3.22 7.86
CA LEU A 34 -10.10 2.07 8.41
C LEU A 34 -10.34 2.18 9.92
N LEU A 35 -9.35 2.73 10.65
CA LEU A 35 -9.34 2.76 12.10
C LEU A 35 -10.06 3.98 12.69
N ALA A 36 -10.37 5.00 11.90
CA ALA A 36 -10.99 6.22 12.39
C ALA A 36 -12.29 5.95 13.19
N PRO A 37 -13.22 5.08 12.74
CA PRO A 37 -14.44 4.80 13.48
C PRO A 37 -14.23 4.04 14.80
N VAL A 38 -13.12 3.32 14.97
CA VAL A 38 -12.85 2.49 16.16
C VAL A 38 -11.94 3.17 17.20
N LEU A 39 -11.36 4.34 16.87
CA LEU A 39 -10.52 5.09 17.81
C LEU A 39 -11.15 5.34 19.18
N PRO A 40 -12.44 5.74 19.30
CA PRO A 40 -13.04 5.94 20.62
C PRO A 40 -13.08 4.67 21.49
N ARG A 41 -13.32 3.52 20.86
CA ARG A 41 -13.31 2.22 21.57
C ARG A 41 -11.91 1.81 21.98
N MET A 42 -10.94 2.04 21.11
CA MET A 42 -9.53 1.84 21.39
C MET A 42 -9.08 2.74 22.55
N GLN A 43 -9.50 4.00 22.56
CA GLN A 43 -9.23 4.94 23.65
C GLN A 43 -9.84 4.45 24.99
N ALA A 44 -11.07 3.94 24.96
CA ALA A 44 -11.72 3.38 26.16
C ALA A 44 -10.99 2.12 26.66
N HIS A 45 -10.54 1.25 25.74
CA HIS A 45 -9.82 0.03 26.09
C HIS A 45 -8.46 0.31 26.77
N PHE A 46 -7.73 1.32 26.29
CA PHE A 46 -6.42 1.69 26.81
C PHE A 46 -6.46 2.87 27.79
N ALA A 47 -7.64 3.20 28.36
CA ALA A 47 -7.80 4.35 29.24
C ALA A 47 -6.91 4.32 30.49
N SER A 48 -6.54 3.12 30.98
CA SER A 48 -5.65 2.92 32.12
C SER A 48 -4.15 2.99 31.79
N VAL A 49 -3.79 3.09 30.48
CA VAL A 49 -2.40 3.16 30.03
C VAL A 49 -1.96 4.61 30.01
N ASP A 50 -0.85 4.91 30.68
CA ASP A 50 -0.26 6.24 30.70
C ASP A 50 0.07 6.72 29.27
N GLY A 51 -0.36 7.92 28.94
CA GLY A 51 -0.16 8.50 27.62
C GLY A 51 -1.10 8.02 26.53
N SER A 52 -2.11 7.18 26.84
CA SER A 52 -3.08 6.65 25.88
C SER A 52 -3.81 7.76 25.10
N ALA A 53 -4.09 8.89 25.73
CA ALA A 53 -4.73 10.04 25.10
C ALA A 53 -3.93 10.60 23.89
N VAL A 54 -2.61 10.41 23.89
CA VAL A 54 -1.72 10.81 22.79
C VAL A 54 -1.42 9.63 21.87
N LEU A 55 -1.15 8.44 22.44
CA LEU A 55 -0.74 7.27 21.66
C LEU A 55 -1.85 6.73 20.76
N VAL A 56 -3.11 6.74 21.19
CA VAL A 56 -4.23 6.21 20.39
C VAL A 56 -4.45 7.04 19.10
N PRO A 57 -4.51 8.38 19.12
CA PRO A 57 -4.52 9.16 17.88
C PRO A 57 -3.29 8.92 16.99
N ILE A 58 -2.11 8.67 17.58
CA ILE A 58 -0.88 8.34 16.83
C ILE A 58 -1.03 7.05 16.03
N VAL A 59 -1.78 6.06 16.51
CA VAL A 59 -2.06 4.81 15.75
C VAL A 59 -2.63 5.12 14.36
N LEU A 60 -3.46 6.16 14.24
CA LEU A 60 -4.05 6.57 12.97
C LEU A 60 -3.10 7.45 12.13
N THR A 61 -2.38 8.37 12.77
CA THR A 61 -1.63 9.43 12.07
C THR A 61 -0.20 9.03 11.72
N LEU A 62 0.40 8.09 12.46
CA LEU A 62 1.79 7.68 12.26
C LEU A 62 2.07 7.11 10.87
N PRO A 63 1.22 6.28 10.25
CA PRO A 63 1.45 5.83 8.87
C PRO A 63 1.60 7.00 7.89
N ALA A 64 0.69 7.98 7.95
CA ALA A 64 0.75 9.16 7.07
C ALA A 64 2.04 9.98 7.28
N PHE A 65 2.49 10.12 8.53
CA PHE A 65 3.74 10.79 8.85
C PHE A 65 4.95 10.06 8.25
N VAL A 66 4.99 8.73 8.38
CA VAL A 66 6.07 7.90 7.81
C VAL A 66 6.06 7.99 6.28
N ILE A 67 4.87 7.93 5.64
CA ILE A 67 4.75 8.12 4.19
C ILE A 67 5.33 9.48 3.77
N ALA A 68 4.94 10.56 4.46
CA ALA A 68 5.42 11.91 4.14
C ALA A 68 6.94 12.03 4.27
N LEU A 69 7.54 11.41 5.28
CA LEU A 69 8.99 11.38 5.50
C LEU A 69 9.73 10.60 4.40
N LEU A 70 9.13 9.50 3.92
CA LEU A 70 9.75 8.62 2.93
C LEU A 70 9.45 9.03 1.49
N ALA A 71 8.44 9.84 1.23
CA ALA A 71 8.02 10.24 -0.11
C ALA A 71 9.18 10.75 -0.99
N PRO A 72 10.13 11.60 -0.50
CA PRO A 72 11.24 12.07 -1.33
C PRO A 72 12.21 10.96 -1.75
N PHE A 73 12.28 9.88 -0.98
CA PHE A 73 13.25 8.78 -1.18
C PHE A 73 12.61 7.56 -1.85
N ALA A 74 11.30 7.43 -1.83
CA ALA A 74 10.59 6.25 -2.29
C ALA A 74 10.86 5.92 -3.77
N GLY A 75 10.90 6.94 -4.63
CA GLY A 75 11.25 6.77 -6.05
C GLY A 75 12.69 6.27 -6.23
N LEU A 76 13.64 6.87 -5.52
CA LEU A 76 15.06 6.48 -5.59
C LEU A 76 15.27 5.03 -5.10
N ILE A 77 14.58 4.64 -4.06
CA ILE A 77 14.61 3.26 -3.53
C ILE A 77 14.01 2.29 -4.57
N ALA A 78 12.89 2.64 -5.18
CA ALA A 78 12.24 1.85 -6.21
C ALA A 78 13.12 1.65 -7.44
N ASP A 79 13.85 2.68 -7.84
CA ASP A 79 14.77 2.61 -8.99
C ASP A 79 16.01 1.74 -8.70
N ARG A 80 16.49 1.72 -7.43
CA ARG A 80 17.67 0.91 -7.02
C ARG A 80 17.35 -0.55 -6.76
N LEU A 81 16.24 -0.83 -6.08
CA LEU A 81 15.86 -2.19 -5.66
C LEU A 81 15.03 -2.91 -6.72
N GLY A 82 14.53 -2.18 -7.71
CA GLY A 82 13.52 -2.69 -8.65
C GLY A 82 12.10 -2.49 -8.11
N ARG A 83 11.17 -2.17 -8.99
CA ARG A 83 9.79 -1.81 -8.62
C ARG A 83 8.96 -3.00 -8.17
N LYS A 84 9.11 -4.13 -8.86
CA LYS A 84 8.40 -5.37 -8.49
C LYS A 84 8.92 -5.97 -7.17
N PRO A 85 10.21 -6.18 -6.94
CA PRO A 85 10.71 -6.70 -5.67
C PRO A 85 10.32 -5.82 -4.48
N LEU A 86 10.43 -4.49 -4.63
CA LEU A 86 10.04 -3.54 -3.60
C LEU A 86 8.53 -3.62 -3.32
N LEU A 87 7.68 -3.72 -4.34
CA LEU A 87 6.24 -3.88 -4.19
C LEU A 87 5.90 -5.14 -3.38
N LEU A 88 6.52 -6.28 -3.71
CA LEU A 88 6.26 -7.54 -3.03
C LEU A 88 6.74 -7.51 -1.57
N ALA A 89 7.92 -6.95 -1.31
CA ALA A 89 8.43 -6.76 0.05
C ALA A 89 7.53 -5.85 0.88
N SER A 90 7.09 -4.73 0.28
CA SER A 90 6.15 -3.79 0.91
C SER A 90 4.79 -4.44 1.18
N MET A 91 4.29 -5.25 0.26
CA MET A 91 3.03 -5.99 0.45
C MET A 91 3.12 -7.00 1.58
N LEU A 92 4.23 -7.73 1.69
CA LEU A 92 4.47 -8.64 2.80
C LEU A 92 4.52 -7.91 4.14
N LEU A 93 5.27 -6.80 4.20
CA LEU A 93 5.34 -5.94 5.39
C LEU A 93 3.97 -5.38 5.77
N TYR A 94 3.17 -4.97 4.78
CA TYR A 94 1.81 -4.48 4.96
C TYR A 94 0.91 -5.52 5.64
N VAL A 95 0.95 -6.77 5.18
CA VAL A 95 0.18 -7.85 5.78
C VAL A 95 0.64 -8.11 7.21
N VAL A 96 1.95 -8.30 7.41
CA VAL A 96 2.51 -8.64 8.72
C VAL A 96 2.17 -7.54 9.74
N CYS A 97 2.57 -6.30 9.46
CA CYS A 97 2.35 -5.18 10.38
C CYS A 97 0.86 -4.82 10.53
N GLY A 98 0.05 -5.05 9.48
CA GLY A 98 -1.37 -4.75 9.50
C GLY A 98 -2.18 -5.70 10.37
N VAL A 99 -1.83 -6.98 10.35
CA VAL A 99 -2.56 -8.03 11.08
C VAL A 99 -2.08 -8.18 12.52
N LEU A 100 -0.82 -7.80 12.82
CA LEU A 100 -0.23 -7.91 14.17
C LEU A 100 -1.12 -7.40 15.32
N PRO A 101 -1.83 -6.25 15.20
CA PRO A 101 -2.67 -5.75 16.29
C PRO A 101 -3.82 -6.67 16.71
N LEU A 102 -4.15 -7.70 15.94
CA LEU A 102 -5.13 -8.71 16.37
C LEU A 102 -4.68 -9.48 17.63
N TRP A 103 -3.37 -9.58 17.84
CA TRP A 103 -2.77 -10.34 18.95
C TRP A 103 -1.96 -9.48 19.92
N LEU A 104 -1.76 -8.18 19.60
CA LEU A 104 -0.99 -7.29 20.44
C LEU A 104 -1.87 -6.69 21.55
N ASP A 105 -1.41 -6.79 22.80
CA ASP A 105 -2.05 -6.17 23.96
C ASP A 105 -1.37 -4.87 24.40
N SER A 106 -0.16 -4.60 23.91
CA SER A 106 0.58 -3.38 24.22
C SER A 106 0.26 -2.27 23.20
N LEU A 107 -0.19 -1.12 23.68
CA LEU A 107 -0.45 0.05 22.84
C LEU A 107 0.81 0.53 22.11
N GLN A 108 1.98 0.47 22.78
CA GLN A 108 3.27 0.83 22.17
C GLN A 108 3.63 -0.10 21.02
N ALA A 109 3.37 -1.41 21.17
CA ALA A 109 3.62 -2.38 20.10
C ALA A 109 2.67 -2.16 18.91
N ILE A 110 1.42 -1.77 19.18
CA ILE A 110 0.46 -1.39 18.15
C ILE A 110 0.94 -0.14 17.41
N VAL A 111 1.39 0.90 18.11
CA VAL A 111 1.97 2.11 17.49
C VAL A 111 3.17 1.75 16.61
N LEU A 112 4.08 0.89 17.09
CA LEU A 112 5.23 0.46 16.30
C LEU A 112 4.82 -0.27 15.03
N SER A 113 3.78 -1.14 15.10
CA SER A 113 3.25 -1.79 13.90
C SER A 113 2.72 -0.78 12.87
N ARG A 114 2.21 0.39 13.32
CA ARG A 114 1.75 1.46 12.43
C ARG A 114 2.91 2.15 11.69
N ALA A 115 4.07 2.28 12.31
CA ALA A 115 5.26 2.73 11.61
C ALA A 115 5.65 1.78 10.46
N GLY A 116 5.58 0.46 10.70
CA GLY A 116 5.77 -0.57 9.67
C GLY A 116 4.74 -0.48 8.54
N ILE A 117 3.48 -0.18 8.88
CA ILE A 117 2.43 0.07 7.87
C ILE A 117 2.79 1.29 7.01
N GLY A 118 3.17 2.40 7.60
CA GLY A 118 3.55 3.59 6.83
C GLY A 118 4.71 3.35 5.87
N LEU A 119 5.71 2.57 6.28
CA LEU A 119 6.81 2.13 5.41
C LEU A 119 6.30 1.27 4.24
N ALA A 120 5.44 0.30 4.53
CA ALA A 120 4.85 -0.58 3.53
C ALA A 120 3.97 0.21 2.53
N GLU A 121 3.13 1.11 3.02
CA GLU A 121 2.24 1.93 2.21
C GLU A 121 3.00 2.88 1.28
N ALA A 122 4.09 3.48 1.76
CA ALA A 122 4.97 4.30 0.93
C ALA A 122 5.53 3.50 -0.25
N GLY A 123 5.98 2.27 -0.01
CA GLY A 123 6.47 1.38 -1.08
C GLY A 123 5.37 0.94 -2.03
N ILE A 124 4.20 0.51 -1.53
CA ILE A 124 3.07 0.09 -2.36
C ILE A 124 2.60 1.23 -3.27
N MET A 125 2.37 2.42 -2.69
CA MET A 125 1.89 3.59 -3.41
C MET A 125 2.85 4.01 -4.53
N THR A 126 4.14 4.08 -4.21
CA THR A 126 5.19 4.44 -5.18
C THR A 126 5.28 3.40 -6.29
N CYS A 127 5.38 2.10 -5.94
CA CYS A 127 5.55 1.05 -6.94
C CYS A 127 4.31 0.86 -7.82
N CYS A 128 3.10 0.92 -7.28
CA CYS A 128 1.88 0.83 -8.09
C CYS A 128 1.79 1.96 -9.10
N THR A 129 2.06 3.20 -8.67
CA THR A 129 2.02 4.38 -9.56
C THR A 129 3.13 4.34 -10.62
N THR A 130 4.36 4.00 -10.24
CA THR A 130 5.48 3.91 -11.19
C THR A 130 5.30 2.78 -12.20
N LEU A 131 4.86 1.59 -11.75
CA LEU A 131 4.57 0.47 -12.66
C LEU A 131 3.44 0.81 -13.65
N MET A 132 2.38 1.53 -13.21
CA MET A 132 1.39 2.05 -14.16
C MET A 132 1.99 3.01 -15.17
N GLY A 133 2.89 3.89 -14.75
CA GLY A 133 3.61 4.81 -15.63
C GLY A 133 4.51 4.11 -16.63
N ASP A 134 5.11 2.96 -16.27
CA ASP A 134 6.00 2.19 -17.15
C ASP A 134 5.27 1.26 -18.09
N TYR A 135 4.21 0.62 -17.63
CA TYR A 135 3.45 -0.35 -18.40
C TYR A 135 2.56 0.29 -19.45
N TYR A 136 2.13 1.54 -19.22
CA TYR A 136 1.17 2.22 -20.08
C TYR A 136 1.70 3.59 -20.51
N SER A 137 1.27 4.06 -21.69
CA SER A 137 1.67 5.35 -22.25
C SER A 137 0.46 6.10 -22.86
N GLY A 138 0.63 7.39 -23.14
CA GLY A 138 -0.39 8.24 -23.76
C GLY A 138 -1.72 8.26 -23.01
N ALA A 139 -2.81 8.37 -23.74
CA ALA A 139 -4.17 8.48 -23.19
C ALA A 139 -4.57 7.31 -22.26
N LYS A 140 -4.03 6.11 -22.48
CA LYS A 140 -4.31 4.95 -21.60
C LYS A 140 -3.71 5.15 -20.21
N ARG A 141 -2.50 5.70 -20.10
CA ARG A 141 -1.85 6.03 -18.83
C ARG A 141 -2.61 7.12 -18.08
N GLU A 142 -3.00 8.19 -18.78
CA GLU A 142 -3.77 9.30 -18.19
C GLU A 142 -5.11 8.80 -17.63
N ARG A 143 -5.82 7.97 -18.41
CA ARG A 143 -7.07 7.35 -17.95
C ARG A 143 -6.87 6.46 -16.72
N LEU A 144 -5.78 5.69 -16.65
CA LEU A 144 -5.49 4.84 -15.49
C LEU A 144 -5.20 5.68 -14.25
N PHE A 145 -4.46 6.78 -14.35
CA PHE A 145 -4.24 7.68 -13.21
C PHE A 145 -5.54 8.37 -12.76
N ALA A 146 -6.39 8.76 -13.68
CA ALA A 146 -7.71 9.30 -13.34
C ALA A 146 -8.58 8.24 -12.62
N LEU A 147 -8.58 6.99 -13.11
CA LEU A 147 -9.27 5.88 -12.47
C LEU A 147 -8.68 5.55 -11.09
N GLN A 148 -7.36 5.66 -10.91
CA GLN A 148 -6.71 5.48 -9.61
C GLN A 148 -7.23 6.50 -8.59
N MET A 149 -7.34 7.76 -8.97
CA MET A 149 -7.89 8.80 -8.08
C MET A 149 -9.35 8.52 -7.69
N VAL A 150 -10.18 8.11 -8.66
CA VAL A 150 -11.58 7.73 -8.38
C VAL A 150 -11.64 6.49 -7.48
N ALA A 151 -10.87 5.44 -7.79
CA ALA A 151 -10.85 4.20 -7.03
C ALA A 151 -10.40 4.43 -5.57
N THR A 152 -9.33 5.20 -5.37
CA THR A 152 -8.84 5.52 -4.01
C THR A 152 -9.84 6.37 -3.23
N SER A 153 -10.52 7.33 -3.86
CA SER A 153 -11.56 8.14 -3.21
C SER A 153 -12.78 7.31 -2.81
N LEU A 154 -13.26 6.42 -3.69
CA LEU A 154 -14.37 5.52 -3.38
C LEU A 154 -13.98 4.49 -2.31
N SER A 155 -12.76 3.97 -2.37
CA SER A 155 -12.26 3.02 -1.37
C SER A 155 -12.17 3.64 0.02
N ALA A 156 -11.87 4.93 0.14
CA ALA A 156 -11.87 5.62 1.42
C ALA A 156 -13.24 5.56 2.11
N ALA A 157 -14.31 5.88 1.39
CA ALA A 157 -15.67 5.81 1.92
C ALA A 157 -16.06 4.37 2.30
N ALA A 158 -15.72 3.40 1.43
CA ALA A 158 -15.99 1.99 1.69
C ALA A 158 -15.22 1.48 2.92
N PHE A 159 -13.95 1.83 3.08
CA PHE A 159 -13.13 1.39 4.21
C PHE A 159 -13.53 2.04 5.53
N ILE A 160 -13.99 3.29 5.54
CA ILE A 160 -14.58 3.92 6.73
C ILE A 160 -15.83 3.14 7.16
N ALA A 161 -16.74 2.84 6.21
CA ALA A 161 -17.96 2.10 6.49
C ALA A 161 -17.65 0.67 7.00
N LEU A 162 -16.71 -0.03 6.34
CA LEU A 162 -16.26 -1.37 6.76
C LEU A 162 -15.59 -1.34 8.13
N GLY A 163 -14.73 -0.36 8.39
CA GLY A 163 -14.08 -0.18 9.69
C GLY A 163 -15.09 0.03 10.81
N GLY A 164 -16.10 0.88 10.57
CA GLY A 164 -17.19 1.10 11.51
C GLY A 164 -18.03 -0.16 11.75
N PHE A 165 -18.41 -0.87 10.69
CA PHE A 165 -19.19 -2.10 10.78
C PHE A 165 -18.44 -3.22 11.50
N LEU A 166 -17.21 -3.52 11.10
CA LEU A 166 -16.39 -4.56 11.71
C LEU A 166 -16.00 -4.24 13.15
N GLY A 167 -15.81 -2.96 13.45
CA GLY A 167 -15.45 -2.51 14.78
C GLY A 167 -16.61 -2.42 15.78
N GLN A 168 -17.84 -2.82 15.42
CA GLN A 168 -19.02 -2.71 16.31
C GLN A 168 -18.90 -3.57 17.56
N ASN A 169 -18.34 -4.76 17.44
CA ASN A 169 -18.20 -5.69 18.57
C ASN A 169 -16.82 -5.62 19.22
N ASP A 170 -15.76 -5.52 18.40
CA ASP A 170 -14.38 -5.47 18.86
C ASP A 170 -13.58 -4.51 17.99
N TRP A 171 -12.86 -3.57 18.61
CA TRP A 171 -12.00 -2.60 17.93
C TRP A 171 -10.85 -3.25 17.16
N ARG A 172 -10.50 -4.51 17.47
CA ARG A 172 -9.44 -5.27 16.78
C ARG A 172 -9.89 -5.83 15.43
N THR A 173 -11.17 -6.15 15.27
CA THR A 173 -11.69 -6.84 14.07
C THR A 173 -11.33 -6.15 12.74
N PRO A 174 -11.34 -4.81 12.60
CA PRO A 174 -10.95 -4.15 11.37
C PRO A 174 -9.53 -4.48 10.91
N PHE A 175 -8.61 -4.77 11.83
CA PHE A 175 -7.23 -5.12 11.46
C PHE A 175 -7.13 -6.40 10.63
N ALA A 176 -8.12 -7.29 10.68
CA ALA A 176 -8.18 -8.47 9.84
C ALA A 176 -8.24 -8.14 8.33
N LEU A 177 -8.74 -6.95 7.95
CA LEU A 177 -8.79 -6.54 6.54
C LEU A 177 -7.41 -6.39 5.90
N TYR A 178 -6.36 -6.17 6.68
CA TYR A 178 -5.00 -6.14 6.14
C TYR A 178 -4.56 -7.49 5.55
N ALA A 179 -5.20 -8.59 5.97
CA ALA A 179 -4.97 -9.91 5.40
C ALA A 179 -5.36 -10.02 3.91
N VAL A 180 -6.11 -9.08 3.37
CA VAL A 180 -6.39 -9.00 1.92
C VAL A 180 -5.11 -8.94 1.10
N GLY A 181 -4.04 -8.37 1.64
CA GLY A 181 -2.72 -8.36 1.02
C GLY A 181 -2.16 -9.76 0.71
N LEU A 182 -2.58 -10.81 1.46
CA LEU A 182 -2.21 -12.21 1.16
C LEU A 182 -2.76 -12.69 -0.19
N ILE A 183 -3.86 -12.12 -0.65
CA ILE A 183 -4.44 -12.42 -1.97
C ILE A 183 -3.65 -11.64 -3.04
N PHE A 184 -3.35 -10.37 -2.77
CA PHE A 184 -2.63 -9.53 -3.73
C PHE A 184 -1.19 -9.96 -3.94
N LEU A 185 -0.50 -10.42 -2.90
CA LEU A 185 0.90 -10.81 -2.95
C LEU A 185 1.19 -11.87 -4.05
N PRO A 186 0.55 -13.06 -4.08
CA PRO A 186 0.78 -14.05 -5.12
C PRO A 186 0.30 -13.59 -6.49
N LEU A 187 -0.82 -12.86 -6.58
CA LEU A 187 -1.32 -12.34 -7.85
C LEU A 187 -0.35 -11.33 -8.47
N MET A 188 0.20 -10.42 -7.68
CA MET A 188 1.19 -9.45 -8.14
C MET A 188 2.52 -10.14 -8.49
N ALA A 189 2.94 -11.11 -7.69
CA ALA A 189 4.16 -11.88 -7.97
C ALA A 189 4.10 -12.61 -9.32
N TRP A 190 2.93 -13.15 -9.66
CA TRP A 190 2.73 -13.91 -10.90
C TRP A 190 2.46 -13.03 -12.11
N GLN A 191 1.62 -12.00 -11.97
CA GLN A 191 1.14 -11.21 -13.10
C GLN A 191 2.01 -10.03 -13.47
N LEU A 192 2.73 -9.45 -12.51
CA LEU A 192 3.59 -8.30 -12.74
C LEU A 192 5.02 -8.76 -13.07
N TRP A 193 5.74 -7.91 -13.81
CA TRP A 193 7.16 -8.11 -14.12
C TRP A 193 7.95 -6.82 -13.86
N GLU A 194 9.26 -6.94 -13.76
CA GLU A 194 10.12 -5.77 -13.66
C GLU A 194 10.22 -5.08 -15.01
N PRO A 195 9.90 -3.78 -15.12
CA PRO A 195 10.11 -3.04 -16.34
C PRO A 195 11.61 -3.01 -16.71
N GLN A 196 11.92 -3.18 -17.97
CA GLN A 196 13.29 -2.95 -18.44
C GLN A 196 13.63 -1.48 -18.24
N ALA A 197 14.81 -1.20 -17.65
CA ALA A 197 15.31 0.17 -17.53
C ALA A 197 15.30 0.81 -18.93
N ARG A 198 14.62 1.95 -19.08
CA ARG A 198 14.73 2.74 -20.31
C ARG A 198 16.17 3.22 -20.38
N THR A 199 16.95 2.60 -21.24
CA THR A 199 18.20 3.18 -21.71
C THR A 199 17.82 4.52 -22.37
N GLN A 200 18.07 5.63 -21.68
CA GLN A 200 17.99 6.93 -22.33
C GLN A 200 19.06 6.92 -23.42
N PRO A 201 18.74 7.28 -24.66
CA PRO A 201 19.78 7.58 -25.63
C PRO A 201 20.60 8.75 -25.06
N GLU A 202 21.90 8.53 -24.90
CA GLU A 202 22.83 9.62 -24.61
C GLU A 202 22.63 10.71 -25.67
N GLN A 203 22.24 11.90 -25.22
CA GLN A 203 22.23 13.12 -26.05
C GLN A 203 23.59 13.78 -25.94
#